data_149b31b7a0877fcdcb0d11d470ae0732
#
_entry.id   149b31b7a0877fcdcb0d11d470ae0732
#
_cell.length_a   1.000
_cell.length_b   1.000
_cell.length_c   1.000
_cell.angle_alpha   90.00
_cell.angle_beta   90.00
_cell.angle_gamma   90.00
#
_symmetry.space_group_name_H-M   'P 1'
#
loop_
_entity.id
_entity.type
_entity.pdbx_description
1 polymer ?
#
loop_
_entity_poly.entity_id
_entity_poly.type
_entity_poly.pdbx_seq_one_letter_code
_entity_poly.pdbx_strand_id
1 'polypeptide(L)'
;SLIIQLITFSLKKGFEDLIVISQILNSIKNFCFFLGIYLTIKSLMIKIFDSLNSRIFCWIITFFIVFVMHLNFGHGDYPILIKPSPHTWGAMGLAVTTLIFGLIANGNFRLSFFLACVFVSIHMVHGIWLLGLLILTIFIDRYLNNNFYKIKSIYLGLFFGVIVFGISYFYFYNFSG
;
A
#
# COMPACT_ATOMS: atom_id res chain seq x y z
N SER A 1 -6.81 14.43 -6.31
CA SER A 1 -6.56 12.99 -6.06
C SER A 1 -7.88 12.23 -6.18
N LEU A 2 -7.81 10.96 -6.56
CA LEU A 2 -8.98 10.08 -6.71
C LEU A 2 -9.86 10.07 -5.45
N ILE A 3 -9.25 10.22 -4.29
CA ILE A 3 -9.97 10.28 -3.00
C ILE A 3 -10.69 11.62 -2.83
N ILE A 4 -10.10 12.74 -3.25
CA ILE A 4 -10.79 14.03 -3.22
C ILE A 4 -12.02 13.97 -4.12
N GLN A 5 -11.93 13.32 -5.28
CA GLN A 5 -13.08 13.14 -6.17
C GLN A 5 -14.17 12.27 -5.56
N LEU A 6 -13.80 11.17 -4.89
CA LEU A 6 -14.75 10.35 -4.13
C LEU A 6 -15.41 11.16 -3.02
N ILE A 7 -14.66 11.96 -2.29
CA ILE A 7 -15.18 12.86 -1.24
C ILE A 7 -16.09 13.92 -1.86
N THR A 8 -15.68 14.57 -2.96
CA THR A 8 -16.50 15.59 -3.62
C THR A 8 -17.79 15.01 -4.20
N PHE A 9 -17.71 13.81 -4.78
CA PHE A 9 -18.89 13.09 -5.27
C PHE A 9 -19.85 12.74 -4.12
N SER A 10 -19.33 12.34 -2.98
CA SER A 10 -20.11 12.00 -1.80
C SER A 10 -20.72 13.22 -1.13
N LEU A 11 -20.03 14.36 -1.11
CA LEU A 11 -20.58 15.64 -0.65
C LEU A 11 -21.80 16.08 -1.46
N LYS A 12 -21.84 15.73 -2.76
CA LYS A 12 -23.01 16.00 -3.60
C LYS A 12 -24.20 15.10 -3.29
N LYS A 13 -23.98 13.94 -2.66
CA LYS A 13 -25.03 12.97 -2.33
C LYS A 13 -25.56 13.04 -0.89
N GLY A 14 -24.84 13.70 0.03
CA GLY A 14 -25.23 13.86 1.41
C GLY A 14 -24.19 13.37 2.42
N PHE A 15 -24.36 13.77 3.67
CA PHE A 15 -23.38 13.55 4.74
C PHE A 15 -23.24 12.06 5.14
N GLU A 16 -24.32 11.27 4.99
CA GLU A 16 -24.29 9.83 5.31
C GLU A 16 -23.35 9.05 4.40
N ASP A 17 -23.27 9.39 3.12
CA ASP A 17 -22.36 8.78 2.17
C ASP A 17 -20.89 9.05 2.51
N LEU A 18 -20.57 10.18 3.13
CA LEU A 18 -19.22 10.54 3.58
C LEU A 18 -18.72 9.65 4.71
N ILE A 19 -19.58 9.33 5.66
CA ILE A 19 -19.25 8.44 6.78
C ILE A 19 -18.92 7.04 6.24
N VAL A 20 -19.77 6.52 5.36
CA VAL A 20 -19.57 5.20 4.74
C VAL A 20 -18.25 5.15 3.97
N ILE A 21 -17.96 6.16 3.15
CA ILE A 21 -16.70 6.21 2.40
C ILE A 21 -15.49 6.30 3.33
N SER A 22 -15.56 7.10 4.38
CA SER A 22 -14.51 7.18 5.39
C SER A 22 -14.25 5.84 6.07
N GLN A 23 -15.29 5.09 6.41
CA GLN A 23 -15.19 3.75 6.99
C GLN A 23 -14.58 2.75 6.00
N ILE A 24 -14.98 2.77 4.74
CA ILE A 24 -14.41 1.93 3.68
C ILE A 24 -12.93 2.22 3.51
N LEU A 25 -12.53 3.49 3.38
CA LEU A 25 -11.14 3.89 3.22
C LEU A 25 -10.29 3.48 4.42
N ASN A 26 -10.82 3.63 5.64
CA ASN A 26 -10.14 3.20 6.85
C ASN A 26 -9.98 1.67 6.89
N SER A 27 -11.00 0.93 6.47
CA SER A 27 -10.94 -0.53 6.37
C SER A 27 -9.89 -1.00 5.35
N ILE A 28 -9.85 -0.36 4.17
CA ILE A 28 -8.83 -0.63 3.15
C ILE A 28 -7.43 -0.33 3.68
N LYS A 29 -7.24 0.81 4.36
CA LYS A 29 -5.97 1.18 4.99
C LYS A 29 -5.50 0.10 5.98
N ASN A 30 -6.38 -0.29 6.90
CA ASN A 30 -6.06 -1.28 7.92
C ASN A 30 -5.75 -2.65 7.29
N PHE A 31 -6.51 -3.05 6.28
CA PHE A 31 -6.29 -4.28 5.54
C PHE A 31 -4.93 -4.28 4.83
N CYS A 32 -4.59 -3.21 4.11
CA CYS A 32 -3.31 -3.06 3.45
C CYS A 32 -2.14 -3.16 4.42
N PHE A 33 -2.25 -2.49 5.56
CA PHE A 33 -1.22 -2.51 6.59
C PHE A 33 -1.03 -3.89 7.19
N PHE A 34 -2.13 -4.52 7.62
CA PHE A 34 -2.11 -5.85 8.20
C PHE A 34 -1.55 -6.89 7.22
N LEU A 35 -2.04 -6.88 5.98
CA LEU A 35 -1.57 -7.79 4.94
C LEU A 35 -0.09 -7.57 4.61
N GLY A 36 0.37 -6.32 4.58
CA GLY A 36 1.76 -5.99 4.32
C GLY A 36 2.69 -6.54 5.40
N ILE A 37 2.34 -6.37 6.68
CA ILE A 37 3.10 -6.95 7.81
C ILE A 37 3.09 -8.48 7.71
N TYR A 38 1.93 -9.09 7.49
CA TYR A 38 1.81 -10.55 7.34
C TYR A 38 2.71 -11.08 6.23
N LEU A 39 2.68 -10.47 5.05
CA LEU A 39 3.50 -10.89 3.92
C LEU A 39 5.00 -10.75 4.21
N THR A 40 5.40 -9.69 4.90
CA THR A 40 6.80 -9.48 5.30
C THR A 40 7.26 -10.55 6.28
N ILE A 41 6.48 -10.81 7.32
CA ILE A 41 6.78 -11.86 8.31
C ILE A 41 6.82 -13.24 7.64
N LYS A 42 5.83 -13.53 6.78
CA LYS A 42 5.79 -14.77 6.03
C LYS A 42 7.05 -14.98 5.20
N SER A 43 7.52 -13.95 4.50
CA SER A 43 8.75 -14.01 3.70
C SER A 43 10.00 -14.31 4.55
N LEU A 44 10.07 -13.75 5.74
CA LEU A 44 11.16 -14.01 6.69
C LEU A 44 11.08 -15.42 7.27
N MET A 45 9.87 -15.87 7.64
CA MET A 45 9.65 -17.16 8.29
C MET A 45 9.78 -18.35 7.36
N ILE A 46 9.38 -18.25 6.09
CA ILE A 46 9.55 -19.32 5.09
C ILE A 46 11.04 -19.68 4.91
N LYS A 47 11.94 -18.73 5.11
CA LYS A 47 13.38 -18.99 5.07
C LYS A 47 13.89 -19.78 6.28
N ILE A 48 13.12 -19.80 7.36
CA ILE A 48 13.54 -20.39 8.65
C ILE A 48 12.75 -21.67 8.94
N PHE A 49 11.46 -21.73 8.58
CA PHE A 49 10.55 -22.82 8.93
C PHE A 49 9.69 -23.23 7.75
N ASP A 50 9.83 -24.46 7.29
CA ASP A 50 9.11 -25.00 6.12
C ASP A 50 7.87 -25.83 6.50
N SER A 51 7.09 -25.44 7.53
CA SER A 51 5.96 -26.21 8.03
C SER A 51 4.62 -25.43 8.07
N LEU A 52 3.51 -26.21 8.14
CA LEU A 52 2.15 -25.66 8.32
C LEU A 52 2.04 -24.78 9.57
N ASN A 53 2.75 -25.15 10.63
CA ASN A 53 2.82 -24.41 11.87
C ASN A 53 3.41 -23.00 11.69
N SER A 54 4.26 -22.80 10.68
CA SER A 54 4.82 -21.49 10.36
C SER A 54 3.77 -20.49 9.91
N ARG A 55 2.71 -20.91 9.24
CA ARG A 55 1.62 -20.01 8.80
C ARG A 55 0.82 -19.49 9.97
N ILE A 56 0.44 -20.38 10.88
CA ILE A 56 -0.29 -20.00 12.11
C ILE A 56 0.58 -19.05 12.93
N PHE A 57 1.85 -19.35 13.07
CA PHE A 57 2.80 -18.51 13.80
C PHE A 57 2.96 -17.12 13.14
N CYS A 58 3.01 -17.02 11.81
CA CYS A 58 3.01 -15.75 11.10
C CYS A 58 1.75 -14.90 11.41
N TRP A 59 0.58 -15.53 11.49
CA TRP A 59 -0.65 -14.83 11.86
C TRP A 59 -0.59 -14.32 13.30
N ILE A 60 -0.15 -15.16 14.24
CA ILE A 60 -0.03 -14.79 15.66
C ILE A 60 0.93 -13.60 15.82
N ILE A 61 2.12 -13.66 15.22
CA ILE A 61 3.09 -12.56 15.26
C ILE A 61 2.52 -11.29 14.63
N THR A 62 1.84 -11.41 13.48
CA THR A 62 1.23 -10.26 12.82
C THR A 62 0.20 -9.59 13.73
N PHE A 63 -0.70 -10.37 14.34
CA PHE A 63 -1.66 -9.84 15.30
C PHE A 63 -0.97 -9.19 16.48
N PHE A 64 0.05 -9.82 17.04
CA PHE A 64 0.80 -9.27 18.18
C PHE A 64 1.46 -7.94 17.83
N ILE A 65 2.16 -7.85 16.69
CA ILE A 65 2.79 -6.59 16.24
C ILE A 65 1.75 -5.50 16.06
N VAL A 66 0.66 -5.77 15.34
CA VAL A 66 -0.41 -4.79 15.11
C VAL A 66 -1.06 -4.36 16.43
N PHE A 67 -1.27 -5.30 17.36
CA PHE A 67 -1.83 -5.01 18.67
C PHE A 67 -0.90 -4.14 19.52
N VAL A 68 0.40 -4.47 19.59
CA VAL A 68 1.40 -3.68 20.31
C VAL A 68 1.53 -2.28 19.72
N MET A 69 1.52 -2.16 18.39
CA MET A 69 1.52 -0.85 17.72
C MET A 69 0.27 -0.05 18.08
N HIS A 70 -0.88 -0.70 18.21
CA HIS A 70 -2.11 -0.04 18.64
C HIS A 70 -2.05 0.50 20.06
N LEU A 71 -1.46 -0.25 20.98
CA LEU A 71 -1.34 0.13 22.38
C LEU A 71 -0.35 1.29 22.62
N ASN A 72 0.78 1.28 21.94
CA ASN A 72 1.87 2.22 22.17
C ASN A 72 1.66 3.60 21.54
N PHE A 73 0.74 3.73 20.59
CA PHE A 73 0.49 5.01 19.90
C PHE A 73 -0.64 5.85 20.52
N GLY A 74 -0.91 5.65 21.82
CA GLY A 74 -2.02 6.34 22.52
C GLY A 74 -1.82 7.83 22.78
N HIS A 75 -0.62 8.36 22.74
CA HIS A 75 -0.31 9.73 23.14
C HIS A 75 0.55 10.54 22.15
N GLY A 76 0.89 10.02 21.00
CA GLY A 76 1.65 10.75 19.99
C GLY A 76 0.74 11.44 18.98
N ASP A 77 1.17 12.61 18.53
CA ASP A 77 0.47 13.46 17.54
C ASP A 77 0.29 12.81 16.14
N TYR A 78 0.77 11.60 15.97
CA TYR A 78 0.57 10.78 14.78
C TYR A 78 -0.12 9.45 15.16
N PRO A 79 -1.44 9.39 15.15
CA PRO A 79 -2.18 8.14 15.28
C PRO A 79 -2.00 7.33 13.99
N ILE A 80 -0.87 6.66 13.88
CA ILE A 80 -0.37 6.19 12.60
C ILE A 80 -1.20 5.08 12.01
N LEU A 81 -1.97 4.26 12.75
CA LEU A 81 -2.41 3.07 12.04
C LEU A 81 -3.83 2.57 12.29
N ILE A 82 -4.37 2.67 13.46
CA ILE A 82 -5.63 1.98 13.75
C ILE A 82 -6.75 2.94 14.18
N LYS A 83 -6.42 4.14 14.63
CA LYS A 83 -7.47 5.12 14.93
C LYS A 83 -8.20 5.53 13.63
N PRO A 84 -9.52 5.66 13.69
CA PRO A 84 -10.32 6.15 12.58
C PRO A 84 -10.10 7.66 12.39
N SER A 85 -8.87 8.06 12.13
CA SER A 85 -8.58 9.42 11.70
C SER A 85 -8.46 9.42 10.19
N PRO A 86 -9.48 9.86 9.45
CA PRO A 86 -9.44 9.93 8.00
C PRO A 86 -8.46 10.99 7.49
N HIS A 87 -7.86 11.77 8.39
CA HIS A 87 -7.22 13.03 8.04
C HIS A 87 -5.74 12.93 7.68
N THR A 88 -5.08 11.80 7.86
CA THR A 88 -3.68 11.71 7.50
C THR A 88 -3.46 10.82 6.29
N TRP A 89 -3.31 11.46 5.14
CA TRP A 89 -2.82 10.86 3.91
C TRP A 89 -1.54 10.04 4.15
N GLY A 90 -0.73 10.44 5.14
CA GLY A 90 0.45 9.74 5.56
C GLY A 90 0.16 8.33 6.10
N ALA A 91 -0.94 8.13 6.83
CA ALA A 91 -1.30 6.81 7.34
C ALA A 91 -1.69 5.84 6.20
N MET A 92 -2.43 6.32 5.19
CA MET A 92 -2.72 5.52 4.00
C MET A 92 -1.44 5.23 3.22
N GLY A 93 -0.56 6.23 3.09
CA GLY A 93 0.75 6.09 2.47
C GLY A 93 1.57 4.99 3.11
N LEU A 94 1.69 5.00 4.42
CA LEU A 94 2.42 4.00 5.18
C LEU A 94 1.82 2.60 5.00
N ALA A 95 0.49 2.47 5.07
CA ALA A 95 -0.20 1.20 4.89
C ALA A 95 0.04 0.58 3.51
N VAL A 96 -0.08 1.39 2.45
CA VAL A 96 0.18 0.92 1.07
C VAL A 96 1.65 0.61 0.86
N THR A 97 2.55 1.43 1.39
CA THR A 97 4.00 1.17 1.34
C THR A 97 4.35 -0.15 2.00
N THR A 98 3.81 -0.41 3.20
CA THR A 98 4.01 -1.67 3.92
C THR A 98 3.50 -2.87 3.10
N LEU A 99 2.34 -2.74 2.44
CA LEU A 99 1.82 -3.77 1.55
C LEU A 99 2.76 -4.02 0.36
N ILE A 100 3.24 -2.96 -0.28
CA ILE A 100 4.14 -3.06 -1.44
C ILE A 100 5.44 -3.76 -1.06
N PHE A 101 6.05 -3.41 0.08
CA PHE A 101 7.24 -4.10 0.57
C PHE A 101 6.97 -5.57 0.90
N GLY A 102 5.85 -5.89 1.53
CA GLY A 102 5.43 -7.27 1.77
C GLY A 102 5.27 -8.08 0.49
N LEU A 103 4.71 -7.49 -0.56
CA LEU A 103 4.57 -8.11 -1.88
C LEU A 103 5.93 -8.36 -2.54
N ILE A 104 6.85 -7.41 -2.47
CA ILE A 104 8.21 -7.54 -2.99
C ILE A 104 8.95 -8.65 -2.27
N ALA A 105 8.89 -8.69 -0.95
CA ALA A 105 9.50 -9.71 -0.13
C ALA A 105 9.04 -11.13 -0.52
N ASN A 106 7.80 -11.25 -1.04
CA ASN A 106 7.26 -12.51 -1.57
C ASN A 106 7.44 -12.68 -3.09
N GLY A 107 8.22 -11.83 -3.75
CA GLY A 107 8.51 -11.91 -5.19
C GLY A 107 7.36 -11.51 -6.11
N ASN A 108 6.33 -10.85 -5.59
CA ASN A 108 5.19 -10.40 -6.39
C ASN A 108 5.40 -8.99 -6.97
N PHE A 109 6.42 -8.86 -7.81
CA PHE A 109 6.82 -7.57 -8.41
C PHE A 109 5.74 -6.94 -9.28
N ARG A 110 4.95 -7.76 -10.00
CA ARG A 110 3.88 -7.25 -10.87
C ARG A 110 2.87 -6.40 -10.09
N LEU A 111 2.37 -6.94 -8.99
CA LEU A 111 1.37 -6.25 -8.17
C LEU A 111 1.99 -5.08 -7.40
N SER A 112 3.24 -5.21 -6.96
CA SER A 112 3.96 -4.14 -6.28
C SER A 112 4.11 -2.90 -7.15
N PHE A 113 4.55 -3.06 -8.39
CA PHE A 113 4.71 -1.95 -9.33
C PHE A 113 3.37 -1.36 -9.76
N PHE A 114 2.36 -2.21 -9.99
CA PHE A 114 1.00 -1.75 -10.25
C PHE A 114 0.48 -0.86 -9.12
N LEU A 115 0.55 -1.33 -7.88
CA LEU A 115 0.08 -0.58 -6.72
C LEU A 115 0.88 0.71 -6.51
N ALA A 116 2.19 0.70 -6.73
CA ALA A 116 3.01 1.89 -6.62
C ALA A 116 2.59 2.97 -7.64
N CYS A 117 2.30 2.60 -8.88
CA CYS A 117 1.79 3.54 -9.88
C CYS A 117 0.39 4.06 -9.53
N VAL A 118 -0.52 3.18 -9.09
CA VAL A 118 -1.86 3.59 -8.63
C VAL A 118 -1.74 4.53 -7.43
N PHE A 119 -0.77 4.30 -6.57
CA PHE A 119 -0.56 5.11 -5.39
C PHE A 119 -0.10 6.53 -5.72
N VAL A 120 0.59 6.76 -6.83
CA VAL A 120 0.88 8.11 -7.35
C VAL A 120 -0.41 8.92 -7.55
N SER A 121 -1.50 8.28 -8.00
CA SER A 121 -2.82 8.94 -8.15
C SER A 121 -3.45 9.32 -6.80
N ILE A 122 -3.13 8.57 -5.75
CA ILE A 122 -3.67 8.78 -4.40
C ILE A 122 -2.84 9.83 -3.65
N HIS A 123 -1.53 9.64 -3.62
CA HIS A 123 -0.58 10.51 -2.93
C HIS A 123 0.68 10.71 -3.78
N MET A 124 0.68 11.76 -4.59
CA MET A 124 1.68 11.98 -5.63
C MET A 124 3.12 11.90 -5.10
N VAL A 125 3.43 12.64 -4.04
CA VAL A 125 4.79 12.72 -3.49
C VAL A 125 5.27 11.34 -3.01
N HIS A 126 4.49 10.67 -2.16
CA HIS A 126 4.85 9.34 -1.65
C HIS A 126 4.90 8.29 -2.77
N GLY A 127 3.97 8.35 -3.73
CA GLY A 127 3.96 7.42 -4.85
C GLY A 127 5.19 7.55 -5.74
N ILE A 128 5.63 8.77 -6.05
CA ILE A 128 6.85 9.01 -6.85
C ILE A 128 8.09 8.52 -6.09
N TRP A 129 8.21 8.85 -4.81
CA TRP A 129 9.31 8.36 -3.98
C TRP A 129 9.36 6.84 -3.93
N LEU A 130 8.20 6.21 -3.74
CA LEU A 130 8.10 4.76 -3.68
C LEU A 130 8.49 4.11 -5.00
N LEU A 131 8.02 4.63 -6.15
CA LEU A 131 8.45 4.17 -7.47
C LEU A 131 9.95 4.33 -7.67
N GLY A 132 10.51 5.47 -7.29
CA GLY A 132 11.95 5.70 -7.36
C GLY A 132 12.75 4.67 -6.54
N LEU A 133 12.33 4.40 -5.31
CA LEU A 133 12.94 3.37 -4.47
C LEU A 133 12.82 1.96 -5.07
N LEU A 134 11.67 1.62 -5.66
CA LEU A 134 11.49 0.33 -6.32
C LEU A 134 12.40 0.16 -7.54
N ILE A 135 12.50 1.18 -8.37
CA ILE A 135 13.39 1.18 -9.53
C ILE A 135 14.84 1.04 -9.07
N LEU A 136 15.25 1.82 -8.06
CA LEU A 136 16.59 1.75 -7.48
C LEU A 136 16.90 0.35 -6.93
N THR A 137 15.95 -0.27 -6.23
CA THR A 137 16.09 -1.63 -5.72
C THR A 137 16.35 -2.64 -6.83
N ILE A 138 15.65 -2.53 -7.97
CA ILE A 138 15.89 -3.39 -9.14
C ILE A 138 17.27 -3.16 -9.74
N PHE A 139 17.69 -1.91 -9.85
CA PHE A 139 19.03 -1.60 -10.35
C PHE A 139 20.12 -2.19 -9.46
N ILE A 140 19.98 -2.04 -8.14
CA ILE A 140 20.93 -2.59 -7.16
C ILE A 140 20.95 -4.12 -7.24
N ASP A 141 19.78 -4.76 -7.26
CA ASP A 141 19.70 -6.23 -7.33
C ASP A 141 20.28 -6.77 -8.64
N ARG A 142 20.01 -6.10 -9.76
CA ARG A 142 20.61 -6.45 -11.05
C ARG A 142 22.13 -6.30 -11.05
N TYR A 143 22.63 -5.23 -10.44
CA TYR A 143 24.06 -4.96 -10.39
C TYR A 143 24.81 -5.94 -9.48
N LEU A 144 24.25 -6.24 -8.30
CA LEU A 144 24.91 -7.08 -7.30
C LEU A 144 24.73 -8.59 -7.59
N ASN A 145 23.54 -9.00 -8.01
CA ASN A 145 23.18 -10.42 -8.07
C ASN A 145 23.07 -10.96 -9.49
N ASN A 146 23.26 -10.13 -10.52
CA ASN A 146 23.12 -10.50 -11.93
C ASN A 146 21.80 -11.19 -12.28
N ASN A 147 20.77 -10.98 -11.44
CA ASN A 147 19.47 -11.61 -11.53
C ASN A 147 18.60 -10.87 -12.57
N PHE A 148 18.31 -11.52 -13.68
CA PHE A 148 17.30 -11.07 -14.64
C PHE A 148 15.89 -11.36 -14.13
N TYR A 149 15.56 -10.91 -12.92
CA TYR A 149 14.26 -11.17 -12.34
C TYR A 149 13.15 -10.56 -13.17
N LYS A 150 12.31 -11.44 -13.70
CA LYS A 150 10.92 -11.21 -14.11
C LYS A 150 10.64 -9.78 -14.66
N ILE A 151 11.59 -9.23 -15.42
CA ILE A 151 11.48 -7.90 -16.05
C ILE A 151 10.11 -7.75 -16.73
N LYS A 152 9.62 -8.80 -17.40
CA LYS A 152 8.30 -8.84 -18.02
C LYS A 152 7.16 -8.60 -17.00
N SER A 153 7.25 -9.13 -15.79
CA SER A 153 6.26 -8.90 -14.74
C SER A 153 6.24 -7.46 -14.27
N ILE A 154 7.42 -6.84 -14.16
CA ILE A 154 7.56 -5.43 -13.77
C ILE A 154 6.96 -4.53 -14.82
N TYR A 155 7.30 -4.73 -16.10
CA TYR A 155 6.73 -3.95 -17.21
C TYR A 155 5.21 -4.07 -17.28
N LEU A 156 4.65 -5.25 -17.07
CA LEU A 156 3.20 -5.43 -17.03
C LEU A 156 2.56 -4.66 -15.86
N GLY A 157 3.19 -4.69 -14.68
CA GLY A 157 2.72 -3.93 -13.53
C GLY A 157 2.75 -2.42 -13.79
N LEU A 158 3.85 -1.92 -14.31
CA LEU A 158 4.01 -0.51 -14.69
C LEU A 158 3.00 -0.11 -15.76
N PHE A 159 2.87 -0.89 -16.82
CA PHE A 159 1.94 -0.60 -17.92
C PHE A 159 0.51 -0.42 -17.44
N PHE A 160 -0.02 -1.39 -16.70
CA PHE A 160 -1.37 -1.28 -16.15
C PHE A 160 -1.50 -0.16 -15.12
N GLY A 161 -0.47 0.06 -14.30
CA GLY A 161 -0.46 1.14 -13.33
C GLY A 161 -0.47 2.52 -13.98
N VAL A 162 0.30 2.72 -15.06
CA VAL A 162 0.32 3.97 -15.84
C VAL A 162 -1.03 4.22 -16.53
N ILE A 163 -1.70 3.17 -17.02
CA ILE A 163 -3.06 3.32 -17.58
C ILE A 163 -4.02 3.84 -16.50
N VAL A 164 -4.02 3.22 -15.32
CA VAL A 164 -4.90 3.65 -14.21
C VAL A 164 -4.56 5.08 -13.78
N PHE A 165 -3.28 5.42 -13.70
CA PHE A 165 -2.84 6.78 -13.41
C PHE A 165 -3.33 7.77 -14.48
N GLY A 166 -3.15 7.45 -15.76
CA GLY A 166 -3.58 8.28 -16.89
C GLY A 166 -5.08 8.53 -16.88
N ILE A 167 -5.88 7.49 -16.67
CA ILE A 167 -7.34 7.60 -16.55
C ILE A 167 -7.71 8.50 -15.37
N SER A 168 -7.09 8.31 -14.21
CA SER A 168 -7.34 9.13 -13.02
C SER A 168 -6.96 10.59 -13.22
N TYR A 169 -5.84 10.85 -13.91
CA TYR A 169 -5.38 12.20 -14.21
C TYR A 169 -6.31 12.89 -15.22
N PHE A 170 -6.70 12.21 -16.31
CA PHE A 170 -7.61 12.72 -17.33
C PHE A 170 -8.98 13.05 -16.74
N TYR A 171 -9.50 12.17 -15.89
CA TYR A 171 -10.75 12.41 -15.18
C TYR A 171 -10.66 13.63 -14.26
N PHE A 172 -9.54 13.78 -13.53
CA PHE A 172 -9.31 14.94 -12.68
C PHE A 172 -9.26 16.24 -13.47
N TYR A 173 -8.56 16.26 -14.59
CA TYR A 173 -8.40 17.46 -15.42
C TYR A 173 -9.72 17.94 -16.00
N ASN A 174 -10.58 17.04 -16.44
CA ASN A 174 -11.87 17.39 -17.05
C ASN A 174 -12.96 17.82 -16.05
N PHE A 175 -12.82 17.47 -14.76
CA PHE A 175 -13.83 17.77 -13.75
C PHE A 175 -13.39 18.81 -12.71
N SER A 176 -12.18 19.34 -12.81
CA SER A 176 -11.66 20.40 -11.94
C SER A 176 -11.74 21.81 -12.54
N GLY A 177 -12.31 21.94 -13.76
CA GLY A 177 -12.55 23.20 -14.46
C GLY A 177 -13.92 23.82 -14.16
#